data_a6cc73ab9450803b4dd872fb4c2dabfe
#
_entry.id   a6cc73ab9450803b4dd872fb4c2dabfe
#
_cell.length_a   1.000
_cell.length_b   1.000
_cell.length_c   1.000
_cell.angle_alpha   90.00
_cell.angle_beta   90.00
_cell.angle_gamma   90.00
#
_symmetry.space_group_name_H-M   'P 1'
#
loop_
_entity.id
_entity.type
_entity.pdbx_description
1 polymer ?
#
loop_
_entity_poly.entity_id
_entity_poly.type
_entity_poly.pdbx_seq_one_letter_code
_entity_poly.pdbx_strand_id
1 'polypeptide(L)'
;MNAYIQSVIDTVKRRDNAKPEYIQCVEEVFSSLTPVIEQHPEYVEDDILTRMVEPDRLITFRVAWVDDDGKTRINRGYRVQFNSSIGPYKGGLRFHPSVNSSIMYFLGFEQTFKNSLTGLPMGGAKGGSDFDPRGKSKGEVMRFCQAFMTELYRHIGPNVDVPAGDIGVGAREIGFLFGQYKRISDAFENGVITGKGLSYGGSLIRPEATGYGAIYYTCEVFKHQHDDIKGKTFVVSGFGNVAWGAIKKITALGGKALTISGPDGYVYDPDGIATEEKVNYLLEMRASGRDRVQDYADKFGAEFHPGEKPWGVKGDVILPCATQNEVTLEDAKKIVANGAKYYIEVSNMPTTADALNYLMDQKDLIVAPSKAVNAGGVCVSGLEMSQNSQRLSWTAEKVDAKLHQAMIIIHKHSVEAAERYGLGYNLVAGANIAGFEKVADAMLAQGIY
;
A
#
# COMPACT_ATOMS: atom_id res chain seq x y z
N MET A 1 19.86 19.72 5.33
CA MET A 1 18.41 19.87 5.05
C MET A 1 18.14 21.35 4.80
N ASN A 2 17.34 21.69 3.79
CA ASN A 2 16.97 23.07 3.47
C ASN A 2 16.19 23.72 4.63
N ALA A 3 16.40 25.04 4.89
CA ALA A 3 15.79 25.75 6.02
C ALA A 3 14.26 25.79 5.96
N TYR A 4 13.68 25.94 4.76
CA TYR A 4 12.24 25.89 4.56
C TYR A 4 11.65 24.50 4.92
N ILE A 5 12.25 23.42 4.41
CA ILE A 5 11.86 22.06 4.76
C ILE A 5 11.89 21.85 6.27
N GLN A 6 12.99 22.27 6.93
CA GLN A 6 13.13 22.13 8.38
C GLN A 6 12.02 22.89 9.14
N SER A 7 11.71 24.11 8.70
CA SER A 7 10.66 24.92 9.33
C SER A 7 9.27 24.28 9.24
N VAL A 8 8.97 23.63 8.11
CA VAL A 8 7.70 22.90 7.93
C VAL A 8 7.66 21.65 8.81
N ILE A 9 8.74 20.87 8.85
CA ILE A 9 8.84 19.69 9.75
C ILE A 9 8.67 20.11 11.21
N ASP A 10 9.33 21.16 11.66
CA ASP A 10 9.22 21.65 13.03
C ASP A 10 7.79 22.13 13.35
N THR A 11 7.11 22.70 12.37
CA THR A 11 5.71 23.09 12.51
C THR A 11 4.79 21.87 12.64
N VAL A 12 4.98 20.84 11.83
CA VAL A 12 4.25 19.58 11.94
C VAL A 12 4.50 18.92 13.31
N LYS A 13 5.77 18.83 13.76
CA LYS A 13 6.12 18.26 15.07
C LYS A 13 5.43 19.00 16.23
N ARG A 14 5.37 20.32 16.17
CA ARG A 14 4.73 21.13 17.21
C ARG A 14 3.21 21.00 17.19
N ARG A 15 2.59 21.06 16.01
CA ARG A 15 1.13 21.01 15.82
C ARG A 15 0.55 19.62 16.01
N ASP A 16 1.23 18.63 15.47
CA ASP A 16 0.76 17.26 15.35
C ASP A 16 1.52 16.28 16.28
N ASN A 17 2.00 16.76 17.43
CA ASN A 17 2.82 16.00 18.38
C ASN A 17 2.17 14.69 18.86
N ALA A 18 0.86 14.57 18.79
CA ALA A 18 0.10 13.34 19.09
C ALA A 18 -0.03 12.38 17.89
N LYS A 19 0.67 12.65 16.77
CA LYS A 19 0.60 11.84 15.54
C LYS A 19 1.99 11.36 15.11
N PRO A 20 2.64 10.47 15.88
CA PRO A 20 4.03 10.09 15.65
C PRO A 20 4.27 9.42 14.28
N GLU A 21 3.38 8.57 13.80
CA GLU A 21 3.51 7.90 12.50
C GLU A 21 3.42 8.91 11.34
N TYR A 22 2.58 9.92 11.50
CA TYR A 22 2.46 10.99 10.50
C TYR A 22 3.74 11.85 10.45
N ILE A 23 4.27 12.25 11.61
CA ILE A 23 5.52 13.00 11.69
C ILE A 23 6.66 12.24 11.03
N GLN A 24 6.82 10.96 11.34
CA GLN A 24 7.84 10.09 10.75
C GLN A 24 7.73 10.06 9.23
N CYS A 25 6.52 9.93 8.69
CA CYS A 25 6.30 9.89 7.26
C CYS A 25 6.63 11.21 6.55
N VAL A 26 6.28 12.35 7.16
CA VAL A 26 6.64 13.67 6.64
C VAL A 26 8.16 13.85 6.61
N GLU A 27 8.86 13.49 7.68
CA GLU A 27 10.32 13.55 7.75
C GLU A 27 10.98 12.69 6.66
N GLU A 28 10.50 11.46 6.48
CA GLU A 28 11.02 10.53 5.46
C GLU A 28 10.89 11.11 4.05
N VAL A 29 9.69 11.58 3.68
CA VAL A 29 9.45 12.14 2.35
C VAL A 29 10.24 13.42 2.14
N PHE A 30 10.16 14.36 3.08
CA PHE A 30 10.74 15.70 2.93
C PHE A 30 12.26 15.71 3.00
N SER A 31 12.89 14.73 3.66
CA SER A 31 14.35 14.58 3.64
C SER A 31 14.92 14.44 2.22
N SER A 32 14.15 13.87 1.31
CA SER A 32 14.53 13.67 -0.09
C SER A 32 14.36 14.92 -0.96
N LEU A 33 13.64 15.95 -0.50
CA LEU A 33 13.21 17.08 -1.33
C LEU A 33 14.19 18.27 -1.33
N THR A 34 15.27 18.24 -0.55
CA THR A 34 16.24 19.34 -0.50
C THR A 34 16.70 19.80 -1.89
N PRO A 35 17.18 18.93 -2.80
CA PRO A 35 17.66 19.37 -4.10
C PRO A 35 16.53 19.90 -5.02
N VAL A 36 15.28 19.46 -4.78
CA VAL A 36 14.11 19.96 -5.52
C VAL A 36 13.79 21.38 -5.09
N ILE A 37 13.67 21.62 -3.78
CA ILE A 37 13.32 22.94 -3.22
C ILE A 37 14.39 24.00 -3.54
N GLU A 38 15.66 23.60 -3.64
CA GLU A 38 16.76 24.51 -4.02
C GLU A 38 16.73 24.92 -5.50
N GLN A 39 16.14 24.12 -6.37
CA GLN A 39 16.03 24.39 -7.80
C GLN A 39 14.68 24.99 -8.21
N HIS A 40 13.68 24.96 -7.32
CA HIS A 40 12.30 25.41 -7.56
C HIS A 40 11.86 26.43 -6.51
N PRO A 41 12.33 27.71 -6.60
CA PRO A 41 11.95 28.77 -5.66
C PRO A 41 10.43 29.02 -5.61
N GLU A 42 9.72 28.76 -6.71
CA GLU A 42 8.26 28.88 -6.80
C GLU A 42 7.53 28.00 -5.78
N TYR A 43 8.06 26.84 -5.40
CA TYR A 43 7.48 26.00 -4.37
C TYR A 43 7.58 26.62 -2.97
N VAL A 44 8.61 27.46 -2.75
CA VAL A 44 8.78 28.19 -1.49
C VAL A 44 7.89 29.42 -1.47
N GLU A 45 7.82 30.16 -2.58
CA GLU A 45 7.02 31.40 -2.72
C GLU A 45 5.52 31.11 -2.50
N ASP A 46 5.01 29.99 -3.01
CA ASP A 46 3.61 29.54 -2.84
C ASP A 46 3.37 28.62 -1.64
N ASP A 47 4.37 28.47 -0.78
CA ASP A 47 4.32 27.69 0.47
C ASP A 47 3.77 26.26 0.29
N ILE A 48 4.22 25.61 -0.79
CA ILE A 48 3.68 24.30 -1.23
C ILE A 48 3.84 23.22 -0.16
N LEU A 49 4.97 23.15 0.55
CA LEU A 49 5.18 22.11 1.56
C LEU A 49 4.25 22.28 2.76
N THR A 50 4.01 23.50 3.24
CA THR A 50 3.08 23.75 4.34
C THR A 50 1.64 23.40 3.95
N ARG A 51 1.23 23.72 2.73
CA ARG A 51 -0.07 23.35 2.18
C ARG A 51 -0.19 21.82 2.01
N MET A 52 0.89 21.14 1.61
CA MET A 52 0.91 19.72 1.34
C MET A 52 0.85 18.85 2.61
N VAL A 53 1.32 19.36 3.77
CA VAL A 53 1.21 18.65 5.05
C VAL A 53 -0.13 18.88 5.77
N GLU A 54 -0.99 19.71 5.23
CA GLU A 54 -2.33 19.93 5.77
C GLU A 54 -3.36 19.20 4.88
N PRO A 55 -4.13 18.23 5.40
CA PRO A 55 -5.19 17.62 4.61
C PRO A 55 -6.30 18.61 4.33
N ASP A 56 -6.93 18.49 3.16
CA ASP A 56 -8.08 19.34 2.79
C ASP A 56 -9.19 19.22 3.84
N ARG A 57 -9.40 18.02 4.42
CA ARG A 57 -10.31 17.81 5.55
C ARG A 57 -10.14 16.45 6.24
N LEU A 58 -10.42 16.43 7.53
CA LEU A 58 -10.61 15.22 8.33
C LEU A 58 -12.07 15.13 8.79
N ILE A 59 -12.75 14.07 8.40
CA ILE A 59 -14.14 13.78 8.80
C ILE A 59 -14.08 12.68 9.87
N THR A 60 -14.60 12.97 11.04
CA THR A 60 -14.72 12.01 12.15
C THR A 60 -16.20 11.87 12.51
N PHE A 61 -16.68 10.66 12.64
CA PHE A 61 -18.09 10.39 12.92
C PHE A 61 -18.28 9.19 13.85
N ARG A 62 -19.40 9.19 14.56
CA ARG A 62 -19.84 8.08 15.38
C ARG A 62 -20.53 7.03 14.52
N VAL A 63 -20.13 5.75 14.69
CA VAL A 63 -20.80 4.61 14.09
C VAL A 63 -21.52 3.82 15.19
N ALA A 64 -22.84 3.94 15.23
CA ALA A 64 -23.69 3.21 16.17
C ALA A 64 -24.32 2.01 15.45
N TRP A 65 -24.18 0.82 16.02
CA TRP A 65 -24.72 -0.42 15.45
C TRP A 65 -25.14 -1.39 16.57
N VAL A 66 -25.85 -2.46 16.23
CA VAL A 66 -26.37 -3.44 17.19
C VAL A 66 -25.71 -4.78 16.94
N ASP A 67 -25.17 -5.42 17.98
CA ASP A 67 -24.60 -6.75 17.92
C ASP A 67 -25.67 -7.86 17.88
N ASP A 68 -25.24 -9.12 17.83
CA ASP A 68 -26.15 -10.25 17.77
C ASP A 68 -26.92 -10.49 19.09
N ASP A 69 -26.43 -9.96 20.21
CA ASP A 69 -27.12 -9.98 21.51
C ASP A 69 -28.15 -8.83 21.67
N GLY A 70 -28.33 -8.01 20.62
CA GLY A 70 -29.22 -6.84 20.66
C GLY A 70 -28.65 -5.63 21.42
N LYS A 71 -27.35 -5.63 21.75
CA LYS A 71 -26.70 -4.53 22.47
C LYS A 71 -26.18 -3.47 21.51
N THR A 72 -26.35 -2.21 21.87
CA THR A 72 -25.78 -1.08 21.13
C THR A 72 -24.26 -1.06 21.29
N ARG A 73 -23.57 -0.94 20.17
CA ARG A 73 -22.11 -0.77 20.06
C ARG A 73 -21.80 0.55 19.39
N ILE A 74 -20.71 1.18 19.82
CA ILE A 74 -20.24 2.47 19.30
C ILE A 74 -18.79 2.32 18.87
N ASN A 75 -18.53 2.68 17.63
CA ASN A 75 -17.18 2.82 17.09
C ASN A 75 -16.99 4.24 16.54
N ARG A 76 -15.75 4.60 16.29
CA ARG A 76 -15.39 5.86 15.64
C ARG A 76 -15.00 5.60 14.19
N GLY A 77 -15.63 6.32 13.27
CA GLY A 77 -15.29 6.33 11.86
C GLY A 77 -14.45 7.54 11.50
N TYR A 78 -13.59 7.38 10.50
CA TYR A 78 -12.70 8.42 9.98
C TYR A 78 -12.67 8.41 8.46
N ARG A 79 -12.57 9.59 7.84
CA ARG A 79 -12.12 9.78 6.47
C ARG A 79 -11.25 11.01 6.40
N VAL A 80 -9.98 10.85 6.06
CA VAL A 80 -9.10 11.96 5.69
C VAL A 80 -9.12 12.10 4.18
N GLN A 81 -9.53 13.25 3.69
CA GLN A 81 -9.42 13.70 2.31
C GLN A 81 -8.18 14.58 2.27
N PHE A 82 -7.06 13.99 1.80
CA PHE A 82 -5.76 14.61 2.06
C PHE A 82 -5.40 15.63 1.00
N ASN A 83 -5.45 15.27 -0.27
CA ASN A 83 -5.13 16.16 -1.39
C ASN A 83 -5.86 15.70 -2.65
N SER A 84 -6.49 16.62 -3.37
CA SER A 84 -7.24 16.35 -4.61
C SER A 84 -6.69 17.06 -5.85
N SER A 85 -5.49 17.62 -5.78
CA SER A 85 -4.93 18.43 -6.88
C SER A 85 -4.74 17.65 -8.18
N ILE A 86 -4.57 16.33 -8.15
CA ILE A 86 -4.38 15.50 -9.35
C ILE A 86 -5.57 14.59 -9.67
N GLY A 87 -6.67 14.68 -8.93
CA GLY A 87 -7.87 13.87 -9.14
C GLY A 87 -8.70 13.67 -7.88
N PRO A 88 -9.82 12.95 -7.96
CA PRO A 88 -10.67 12.70 -6.80
C PRO A 88 -9.86 12.00 -5.69
N TYR A 89 -10.21 12.27 -4.44
CA TYR A 89 -9.59 11.60 -3.29
C TYR A 89 -9.69 10.08 -3.44
N LYS A 90 -8.61 9.36 -3.19
CA LYS A 90 -8.55 7.91 -3.37
C LYS A 90 -7.72 7.25 -2.29
N GLY A 91 -8.31 6.27 -1.60
CA GLY A 91 -7.61 5.49 -0.59
C GLY A 91 -8.50 4.50 0.14
N GLY A 92 -7.89 3.46 0.72
CA GLY A 92 -8.59 2.37 1.39
C GLY A 92 -9.30 2.75 2.67
N LEU A 93 -10.24 1.88 3.09
CA LEU A 93 -10.85 1.87 4.41
C LEU A 93 -10.23 0.73 5.21
N ARG A 94 -9.78 1.01 6.44
CA ARG A 94 -9.22 0.02 7.37
C ARG A 94 -10.16 -0.20 8.54
N PHE A 95 -10.53 -1.46 8.82
CA PHE A 95 -11.25 -1.82 10.03
C PHE A 95 -10.32 -2.63 10.94
N HIS A 96 -9.79 -1.96 11.95
CA HIS A 96 -8.85 -2.55 12.89
C HIS A 96 -8.81 -1.75 14.19
N PRO A 97 -8.67 -2.38 15.38
CA PRO A 97 -8.66 -1.67 16.67
C PRO A 97 -7.60 -0.57 16.81
N SER A 98 -6.50 -0.66 16.06
CA SER A 98 -5.43 0.36 16.07
C SER A 98 -5.75 1.62 15.29
N VAL A 99 -6.87 1.67 14.56
CA VAL A 99 -7.24 2.84 13.75
C VAL A 99 -7.50 4.07 14.61
N ASN A 100 -6.76 5.12 14.34
CA ASN A 100 -6.88 6.42 14.98
C ASN A 100 -6.53 7.54 13.98
N SER A 101 -6.60 8.79 14.39
CA SER A 101 -6.33 9.93 13.52
C SER A 101 -4.88 9.99 13.04
N SER A 102 -3.88 9.60 13.85
CA SER A 102 -2.46 9.56 13.45
C SER A 102 -2.23 8.63 12.28
N ILE A 103 -2.75 7.40 12.38
CA ILE A 103 -2.69 6.40 11.30
C ILE A 103 -3.40 6.89 10.03
N MET A 104 -4.53 7.59 10.17
CA MET A 104 -5.27 8.12 9.01
C MET A 104 -4.50 9.25 8.31
N TYR A 105 -3.90 10.17 9.06
CA TYR A 105 -3.04 11.23 8.52
C TYR A 105 -1.83 10.64 7.78
N PHE A 106 -1.08 9.75 8.44
CA PHE A 106 0.07 9.05 7.85
C PHE A 106 -0.29 8.39 6.52
N LEU A 107 -1.29 7.52 6.54
CA LEU A 107 -1.67 6.74 5.36
C LEU A 107 -2.29 7.61 4.26
N GLY A 108 -2.99 8.71 4.60
CA GLY A 108 -3.56 9.64 3.63
C GLY A 108 -2.48 10.46 2.93
N PHE A 109 -1.49 10.94 3.68
CA PHE A 109 -0.33 11.65 3.16
C PHE A 109 0.48 10.75 2.21
N GLU A 110 0.87 9.55 2.66
CA GLU A 110 1.59 8.59 1.84
C GLU A 110 0.82 8.21 0.57
N GLN A 111 -0.51 8.06 0.69
CA GLN A 111 -1.38 7.72 -0.43
C GLN A 111 -1.36 8.80 -1.54
N THR A 112 -1.20 10.06 -1.20
CA THR A 112 -1.09 11.17 -2.16
C THR A 112 0.09 10.93 -3.12
N PHE A 113 1.27 10.64 -2.60
CA PHE A 113 2.47 10.38 -3.41
C PHE A 113 2.39 9.05 -4.17
N LYS A 114 1.89 8.01 -3.51
CA LYS A 114 1.69 6.71 -4.15
C LYS A 114 0.76 6.80 -5.37
N ASN A 115 -0.38 7.47 -5.23
CA ASN A 115 -1.34 7.64 -6.32
C ASN A 115 -0.75 8.47 -7.46
N SER A 116 0.01 9.50 -7.13
CA SER A 116 0.71 10.35 -8.10
C SER A 116 1.63 9.52 -9.00
N LEU A 117 2.38 8.57 -8.44
CA LEU A 117 3.30 7.70 -9.20
C LEU A 117 2.59 6.85 -10.24
N THR A 118 1.33 6.46 -10.04
CA THR A 118 0.58 5.60 -10.98
C THR A 118 0.31 6.27 -12.33
N GLY A 119 0.44 7.58 -12.43
CA GLY A 119 0.06 8.36 -13.61
C GLY A 119 -1.45 8.54 -13.79
N LEU A 120 -2.27 7.87 -12.99
CA LEU A 120 -3.73 7.97 -13.04
C LEU A 120 -4.22 9.22 -12.27
N PRO A 121 -5.38 9.80 -12.65
CA PRO A 121 -5.94 10.98 -12.00
C PRO A 121 -6.61 10.60 -10.67
N MET A 122 -5.81 10.46 -9.63
CA MET A 122 -6.25 10.10 -8.28
C MET A 122 -5.49 10.91 -7.24
N GLY A 123 -6.21 11.62 -6.40
CA GLY A 123 -5.71 12.29 -5.21
C GLY A 123 -5.43 11.32 -4.06
N GLY A 124 -5.15 11.84 -2.87
CA GLY A 124 -4.85 11.05 -1.67
C GLY A 124 -5.98 11.09 -0.64
N ALA A 125 -6.32 9.94 -0.10
CA ALA A 125 -7.24 9.80 1.03
C ALA A 125 -6.95 8.54 1.83
N LYS A 126 -7.48 8.49 3.05
CA LYS A 126 -7.54 7.27 3.88
C LYS A 126 -8.75 7.34 4.81
N GLY A 127 -9.30 6.18 5.14
CA GLY A 127 -10.39 6.11 6.11
C GLY A 127 -10.39 4.81 6.87
N GLY A 128 -11.34 4.67 7.78
CA GLY A 128 -11.49 3.45 8.54
C GLY A 128 -12.20 3.64 9.86
N SER A 129 -12.13 2.62 10.70
CA SER A 129 -12.72 2.58 12.04
C SER A 129 -11.91 1.69 12.95
N ASP A 130 -12.01 1.95 14.26
CA ASP A 130 -11.51 1.09 15.34
C ASP A 130 -12.32 -0.22 15.50
N PHE A 131 -13.26 -0.49 14.62
CA PHE A 131 -14.01 -1.74 14.57
C PHE A 131 -13.10 -2.93 14.19
N ASP A 132 -13.19 -4.02 14.96
CA ASP A 132 -12.53 -5.29 14.63
C ASP A 132 -13.53 -6.28 14.02
N PRO A 133 -13.42 -6.61 12.72
CA PRO A 133 -14.30 -7.57 12.07
C PRO A 133 -14.02 -9.04 12.44
N ARG A 134 -12.85 -9.31 13.07
CA ARG A 134 -12.47 -10.67 13.47
C ARG A 134 -13.38 -11.17 14.59
N GLY A 135 -13.84 -12.42 14.46
CA GLY A 135 -14.76 -13.02 15.43
C GLY A 135 -16.19 -12.46 15.40
N LYS A 136 -16.51 -11.54 14.49
CA LYS A 136 -17.87 -11.03 14.30
C LYS A 136 -18.67 -11.88 13.32
N SER A 137 -19.95 -12.03 13.57
CA SER A 137 -20.86 -12.69 12.63
C SER A 137 -20.99 -11.89 11.33
N LYS A 138 -21.44 -12.57 10.26
CA LYS A 138 -21.75 -11.89 8.98
C LYS A 138 -22.79 -10.79 9.19
N GLY A 139 -23.78 -11.02 10.06
CA GLY A 139 -24.83 -10.04 10.38
C GLY A 139 -24.29 -8.80 11.09
N GLU A 140 -23.40 -8.98 12.07
CA GLU A 140 -22.74 -7.89 12.78
C GLU A 140 -21.89 -7.03 11.84
N VAL A 141 -21.03 -7.66 11.01
CA VAL A 141 -20.21 -6.94 10.03
C VAL A 141 -21.09 -6.19 9.03
N MET A 142 -22.19 -6.77 8.58
CA MET A 142 -23.11 -6.09 7.66
C MET A 142 -23.75 -4.86 8.33
N ARG A 143 -24.28 -4.99 9.56
CA ARG A 143 -24.89 -3.86 10.29
C ARG A 143 -23.89 -2.75 10.54
N PHE A 144 -22.65 -3.12 10.92
CA PHE A 144 -21.57 -2.13 11.08
C PHE A 144 -21.27 -1.40 9.76
N CYS A 145 -21.06 -2.11 8.66
CA CYS A 145 -20.80 -1.51 7.35
C CYS A 145 -21.95 -0.58 6.90
N GLN A 146 -23.19 -0.97 7.15
CA GLN A 146 -24.35 -0.15 6.83
C GLN A 146 -24.38 1.14 7.67
N ALA A 147 -24.13 1.05 8.98
CA ALA A 147 -24.04 2.21 9.85
C ALA A 147 -22.87 3.14 9.46
N PHE A 148 -21.70 2.57 9.18
CA PHE A 148 -20.52 3.32 8.71
C PHE A 148 -20.80 4.07 7.41
N MET A 149 -21.38 3.41 6.41
CA MET A 149 -21.69 4.03 5.12
C MET A 149 -22.80 5.09 5.24
N THR A 150 -23.74 4.94 6.16
CA THR A 150 -24.79 5.94 6.43
C THR A 150 -24.22 7.30 6.81
N GLU A 151 -23.08 7.31 7.52
CA GLU A 151 -22.37 8.55 7.84
C GLU A 151 -21.44 9.00 6.68
N LEU A 152 -20.74 8.06 6.04
CA LEU A 152 -19.72 8.37 5.06
C LEU A 152 -20.29 8.84 3.71
N TYR A 153 -21.48 8.37 3.28
CA TYR A 153 -21.97 8.54 1.91
C TYR A 153 -22.07 10.00 1.44
N ARG A 154 -22.26 10.95 2.35
CA ARG A 154 -22.35 12.39 2.04
C ARG A 154 -21.03 12.99 1.55
N HIS A 155 -19.93 12.30 1.78
CA HIS A 155 -18.59 12.80 1.57
C HIS A 155 -17.84 12.09 0.43
N ILE A 156 -18.48 11.09 -0.18
CA ILE A 156 -17.88 10.26 -1.22
C ILE A 156 -18.71 10.32 -2.52
N GLY A 157 -18.08 9.92 -3.61
CA GLY A 157 -18.69 9.89 -4.93
C GLY A 157 -17.66 9.59 -6.01
N PRO A 158 -18.08 9.11 -7.20
CA PRO A 158 -17.16 8.73 -8.27
C PRO A 158 -16.16 9.81 -8.69
N ASN A 159 -16.54 11.08 -8.56
CA ASN A 159 -15.74 12.24 -8.96
C ASN A 159 -15.28 13.10 -7.76
N VAL A 160 -15.54 12.67 -6.53
CA VAL A 160 -15.20 13.39 -5.31
C VAL A 160 -14.17 12.62 -4.48
N ASP A 161 -14.58 11.45 -4.01
CA ASP A 161 -13.78 10.60 -3.14
C ASP A 161 -14.18 9.14 -3.33
N VAL A 162 -13.22 8.29 -3.68
CA VAL A 162 -13.46 6.87 -4.01
C VAL A 162 -12.71 5.97 -3.04
N PRO A 163 -13.38 5.49 -1.97
CA PRO A 163 -12.81 4.50 -1.06
C PRO A 163 -12.48 3.17 -1.73
N ALA A 164 -11.70 2.35 -1.04
CA ALA A 164 -11.33 0.99 -1.43
C ALA A 164 -11.20 0.08 -0.21
N GLY A 165 -10.89 -1.21 -0.43
CA GLY A 165 -10.52 -2.12 0.65
C GLY A 165 -9.11 -1.88 1.18
N ASP A 166 -8.89 -2.27 2.44
CA ASP A 166 -7.62 -2.30 3.16
C ASP A 166 -7.72 -3.37 4.27
N ILE A 167 -6.85 -3.36 5.27
CA ILE A 167 -6.92 -4.32 6.39
C ILE A 167 -8.33 -4.34 7.01
N GLY A 168 -8.90 -5.53 7.16
CA GLY A 168 -10.25 -5.73 7.71
C GLY A 168 -11.40 -5.33 6.78
N VAL A 169 -11.11 -4.88 5.56
CA VAL A 169 -12.11 -4.51 4.53
C VAL A 169 -11.81 -5.23 3.23
N GLY A 170 -12.36 -6.40 3.07
CA GLY A 170 -12.29 -7.21 1.87
C GLY A 170 -13.52 -7.06 0.96
N ALA A 171 -13.66 -7.96 -0.01
CA ALA A 171 -14.79 -7.95 -0.96
C ALA A 171 -16.17 -8.03 -0.27
N ARG A 172 -16.25 -8.74 0.86
CA ARG A 172 -17.48 -8.86 1.68
C ARG A 172 -17.90 -7.49 2.23
N GLU A 173 -16.99 -6.81 2.91
CA GLU A 173 -17.23 -5.49 3.50
C GLU A 173 -17.52 -4.45 2.42
N ILE A 174 -16.76 -4.45 1.33
CA ILE A 174 -17.00 -3.58 0.16
C ILE A 174 -18.42 -3.81 -0.40
N GLY A 175 -18.86 -5.06 -0.46
CA GLY A 175 -20.23 -5.39 -0.90
C GLY A 175 -21.28 -4.77 0.01
N PHE A 176 -21.13 -4.88 1.33
CA PHE A 176 -22.08 -4.30 2.30
C PHE A 176 -22.07 -2.77 2.26
N LEU A 177 -20.89 -2.15 2.14
CA LEU A 177 -20.74 -0.71 2.01
C LEU A 177 -21.40 -0.19 0.73
N PHE A 178 -21.14 -0.83 -0.42
CA PHE A 178 -21.75 -0.45 -1.70
C PHE A 178 -23.26 -0.64 -1.70
N GLY A 179 -23.76 -1.76 -1.15
CA GLY A 179 -25.19 -2.02 -1.03
C GLY A 179 -25.93 -0.95 -0.23
N GLN A 180 -25.33 -0.47 0.86
CA GLN A 180 -25.89 0.61 1.67
C GLN A 180 -25.82 1.97 0.94
N TYR A 181 -24.69 2.28 0.29
CA TYR A 181 -24.58 3.49 -0.53
C TYR A 181 -25.69 3.55 -1.60
N LYS A 182 -25.82 2.46 -2.39
CA LYS A 182 -26.86 2.35 -3.40
C LYS A 182 -28.27 2.55 -2.83
N ARG A 183 -28.54 2.02 -1.65
CA ARG A 183 -29.84 2.15 -0.98
C ARG A 183 -30.14 3.59 -0.58
N ILE A 184 -29.12 4.32 -0.08
CA ILE A 184 -29.32 5.69 0.42
C ILE A 184 -29.36 6.68 -0.75
N SER A 185 -28.47 6.54 -1.73
CA SER A 185 -28.37 7.45 -2.90
C SER A 185 -29.46 7.23 -3.94
N ASP A 186 -30.16 6.11 -3.87
CA ASP A 186 -31.13 5.65 -4.88
C ASP A 186 -30.53 5.63 -6.32
N ALA A 187 -29.24 5.35 -6.41
CA ALA A 187 -28.49 5.34 -7.66
C ALA A 187 -27.50 4.18 -7.73
N PHE A 188 -27.30 3.61 -8.92
CA PHE A 188 -26.28 2.61 -9.18
C PHE A 188 -24.98 3.28 -9.66
N GLU A 189 -24.29 3.93 -8.74
CA GLU A 189 -22.99 4.58 -8.97
C GLU A 189 -21.85 3.64 -8.63
N ASN A 190 -21.59 2.64 -9.48
CA ASN A 190 -20.58 1.63 -9.21
C ASN A 190 -19.14 2.17 -9.15
N GLY A 191 -18.89 3.39 -9.62
CA GLY A 191 -17.61 4.08 -9.49
C GLY A 191 -17.33 4.66 -8.09
N VAL A 192 -18.30 4.64 -7.16
CA VAL A 192 -18.15 5.26 -5.83
C VAL A 192 -17.14 4.56 -4.91
N ILE A 193 -16.86 3.28 -5.14
CA ILE A 193 -15.97 2.46 -4.32
C ILE A 193 -15.29 1.42 -5.19
N THR A 194 -14.04 1.06 -4.90
CA THR A 194 -13.31 0.01 -5.62
C THR A 194 -13.02 -1.21 -4.75
N GLY A 195 -12.65 -2.32 -5.38
CA GLY A 195 -12.51 -3.62 -4.72
C GLY A 195 -13.82 -4.41 -4.68
N LYS A 196 -14.76 -4.03 -5.55
CA LYS A 196 -16.07 -4.71 -5.67
C LYS A 196 -15.94 -6.12 -6.23
N GLY A 197 -16.97 -6.93 -6.01
CA GLY A 197 -17.15 -8.20 -6.71
C GLY A 197 -17.40 -7.99 -8.21
N LEU A 198 -17.02 -8.98 -9.02
CA LEU A 198 -17.14 -8.89 -10.50
C LEU A 198 -18.58 -8.69 -10.97
N SER A 199 -19.57 -9.24 -10.25
CA SER A 199 -20.98 -9.15 -10.60
C SER A 199 -21.58 -7.74 -10.51
N TYR A 200 -20.89 -6.77 -9.88
CA TYR A 200 -21.38 -5.40 -9.73
C TYR A 200 -20.30 -4.33 -9.98
N GLY A 201 -19.39 -4.60 -10.90
CA GLY A 201 -18.45 -3.62 -11.42
C GLY A 201 -17.04 -3.69 -10.86
N GLY A 202 -16.64 -4.81 -10.26
CA GLY A 202 -15.27 -5.08 -9.85
C GLY A 202 -14.34 -5.36 -11.04
N SER A 203 -13.03 -5.26 -10.81
CA SER A 203 -11.99 -5.56 -11.80
C SER A 203 -11.34 -6.90 -11.53
N LEU A 204 -11.04 -7.63 -12.60
CA LEU A 204 -10.11 -8.77 -12.56
C LEU A 204 -8.70 -8.33 -12.12
N ILE A 205 -7.87 -9.28 -11.70
CA ILE A 205 -6.49 -9.06 -11.22
C ILE A 205 -6.40 -8.24 -9.91
N ARG A 206 -7.50 -7.73 -9.36
CA ARG A 206 -7.44 -6.89 -8.15
C ARG A 206 -6.82 -7.58 -6.93
N PRO A 207 -7.14 -8.86 -6.61
CA PRO A 207 -6.52 -9.58 -5.50
C PRO A 207 -5.01 -9.76 -5.65
N GLU A 208 -4.53 -10.01 -6.86
CA GLU A 208 -3.12 -10.22 -7.20
C GLU A 208 -2.33 -8.91 -7.35
N ALA A 209 -3.00 -7.81 -7.61
CA ALA A 209 -2.43 -6.59 -8.18
C ALA A 209 -1.23 -6.04 -7.42
N THR A 210 -1.25 -6.04 -6.09
CA THR A 210 -0.13 -5.53 -5.29
C THR A 210 1.10 -6.42 -5.44
N GLY A 211 0.93 -7.73 -5.30
CA GLY A 211 2.01 -8.70 -5.46
C GLY A 211 2.54 -8.75 -6.89
N TYR A 212 1.65 -8.78 -7.89
CA TYR A 212 2.04 -8.73 -9.30
C TYR A 212 2.82 -7.46 -9.64
N GLY A 213 2.31 -6.31 -9.20
CA GLY A 213 2.98 -5.03 -9.40
C GLY A 213 4.37 -4.99 -8.76
N ALA A 214 4.50 -5.50 -7.54
CA ALA A 214 5.79 -5.58 -6.86
C ALA A 214 6.82 -6.38 -7.67
N ILE A 215 6.43 -7.51 -8.25
CA ILE A 215 7.33 -8.32 -9.06
C ILE A 215 7.63 -7.67 -10.42
N TYR A 216 6.66 -7.01 -11.06
CA TYR A 216 6.93 -6.23 -12.26
C TYR A 216 7.93 -5.10 -12.00
N TYR A 217 7.78 -4.37 -10.89
CA TYR A 217 8.75 -3.36 -10.47
C TYR A 217 10.13 -3.98 -10.23
N THR A 218 10.19 -5.12 -9.54
CA THR A 218 11.45 -5.86 -9.30
C THR A 218 12.13 -6.26 -10.60
N CYS A 219 11.36 -6.68 -11.62
CA CYS A 219 11.92 -6.99 -12.94
C CYS A 219 12.55 -5.76 -13.61
N GLU A 220 11.98 -4.57 -13.42
CA GLU A 220 12.60 -3.33 -13.93
C GLU A 220 13.89 -2.98 -13.17
N VAL A 221 13.93 -3.22 -11.85
CA VAL A 221 15.17 -3.12 -11.05
C VAL A 221 16.24 -4.08 -11.61
N PHE A 222 15.89 -5.34 -11.85
CA PHE A 222 16.81 -6.30 -12.44
C PHE A 222 17.33 -5.85 -13.82
N LYS A 223 16.44 -5.42 -14.71
CA LYS A 223 16.82 -4.92 -16.04
C LYS A 223 17.82 -3.77 -15.94
N HIS A 224 17.61 -2.83 -15.04
CA HIS A 224 18.54 -1.72 -14.81
C HIS A 224 19.91 -2.21 -14.31
N GLN A 225 19.93 -3.28 -13.53
CA GLN A 225 21.16 -3.91 -13.03
C GLN A 225 21.74 -4.96 -13.96
N HIS A 226 21.24 -5.10 -15.20
CA HIS A 226 21.63 -6.14 -16.16
C HIS A 226 21.47 -7.56 -15.62
N ASP A 227 20.41 -7.79 -14.83
CA ASP A 227 20.08 -9.05 -14.17
C ASP A 227 18.68 -9.56 -14.61
N ASP A 228 18.30 -10.78 -14.23
CA ASP A 228 17.03 -11.41 -14.56
C ASP A 228 16.44 -12.12 -13.35
N ILE A 229 15.11 -12.25 -13.31
CA ILE A 229 14.38 -12.94 -12.25
C ILE A 229 14.58 -14.47 -12.30
N LYS A 230 14.91 -15.04 -13.45
CA LYS A 230 15.06 -16.48 -13.62
C LYS A 230 16.12 -17.06 -12.70
N GLY A 231 15.73 -18.05 -11.92
CA GLY A 231 16.60 -18.72 -10.97
C GLY A 231 16.91 -17.93 -9.69
N LYS A 232 16.45 -16.68 -9.55
CA LYS A 232 16.61 -15.91 -8.31
C LYS A 232 15.77 -16.49 -7.17
N THR A 233 16.32 -16.42 -5.99
CA THR A 233 15.69 -16.84 -4.76
C THR A 233 15.12 -15.65 -3.99
N PHE A 234 13.92 -15.81 -3.48
CA PHE A 234 13.17 -14.76 -2.79
C PHE A 234 12.83 -15.17 -1.37
N VAL A 235 13.19 -14.33 -0.41
CA VAL A 235 12.77 -14.44 0.99
C VAL A 235 11.54 -13.53 1.16
N VAL A 236 10.38 -14.13 1.40
CA VAL A 236 9.08 -13.45 1.45
C VAL A 236 8.51 -13.55 2.84
N SER A 237 8.03 -12.45 3.41
CA SER A 237 7.21 -12.47 4.63
C SER A 237 5.71 -12.39 4.31
N GLY A 238 4.89 -12.86 5.26
CA GLY A 238 3.44 -12.92 5.10
C GLY A 238 2.96 -14.09 4.25
N PHE A 239 1.64 -14.29 4.20
CA PHE A 239 0.94 -15.23 3.33
C PHE A 239 -0.44 -14.70 2.89
N GLY A 240 -0.65 -13.37 3.07
CA GLY A 240 -1.83 -12.65 2.62
C GLY A 240 -1.88 -12.48 1.09
N ASN A 241 -2.83 -11.66 0.58
CA ASN A 241 -2.98 -11.39 -0.86
C ASN A 241 -1.70 -10.90 -1.51
N VAL A 242 -0.95 -10.05 -0.80
CA VAL A 242 0.28 -9.43 -1.31
C VAL A 242 1.36 -10.50 -1.52
N ALA A 243 1.67 -11.29 -0.47
CA ALA A 243 2.64 -12.37 -0.55
C ALA A 243 2.22 -13.44 -1.56
N TRP A 244 0.95 -13.87 -1.52
CA TRP A 244 0.41 -14.83 -2.49
C TRP A 244 0.55 -14.35 -3.93
N GLY A 245 0.15 -13.10 -4.23
CA GLY A 245 0.28 -12.53 -5.57
C GLY A 245 1.75 -12.44 -6.01
N ALA A 246 2.65 -11.99 -5.12
CA ALA A 246 4.08 -11.94 -5.41
C ALA A 246 4.64 -13.34 -5.72
N ILE A 247 4.38 -14.34 -4.87
CA ILE A 247 4.84 -15.72 -5.06
C ILE A 247 4.31 -16.31 -6.37
N LYS A 248 3.01 -16.11 -6.67
CA LYS A 248 2.41 -16.55 -7.94
C LYS A 248 3.12 -15.96 -9.15
N LYS A 249 3.47 -14.66 -9.11
CA LYS A 249 4.17 -14.01 -10.22
C LYS A 249 5.65 -14.39 -10.28
N ILE A 250 6.35 -14.52 -9.15
CA ILE A 250 7.72 -15.04 -9.07
C ILE A 250 7.82 -16.39 -9.76
N THR A 251 6.94 -17.32 -9.38
CA THR A 251 6.88 -18.68 -9.95
C THR A 251 6.63 -18.63 -11.47
N ALA A 252 5.66 -17.83 -11.91
CA ALA A 252 5.33 -17.69 -13.33
C ALA A 252 6.48 -17.15 -14.17
N LEU A 253 7.39 -16.35 -13.59
CA LEU A 253 8.53 -15.77 -14.27
C LEU A 253 9.85 -16.55 -14.06
N GLY A 254 9.81 -17.71 -13.37
CA GLY A 254 10.94 -18.62 -13.21
C GLY A 254 11.85 -18.30 -12.01
N GLY A 255 11.44 -17.45 -11.10
CA GLY A 255 12.06 -17.27 -9.78
C GLY A 255 11.55 -18.28 -8.76
N LYS A 256 12.12 -18.29 -7.56
CA LYS A 256 11.80 -19.24 -6.49
C LYS A 256 11.57 -18.50 -5.16
N ALA A 257 10.34 -18.53 -4.64
CA ALA A 257 10.06 -18.05 -3.27
C ALA A 257 10.41 -19.16 -2.27
N LEU A 258 11.25 -18.84 -1.28
CA LEU A 258 11.74 -19.80 -0.30
C LEU A 258 10.96 -19.79 1.01
N THR A 259 10.29 -18.70 1.33
CA THR A 259 9.66 -18.51 2.65
C THR A 259 8.27 -17.90 2.54
N ILE A 260 7.47 -18.18 3.55
CA ILE A 260 6.27 -17.44 3.96
C ILE A 260 6.30 -17.26 5.47
N SER A 261 5.62 -16.26 6.01
CA SER A 261 5.53 -16.09 7.47
C SER A 261 4.12 -15.70 7.91
N GLY A 262 3.82 -16.04 9.15
CA GLY A 262 2.56 -15.72 9.83
C GLY A 262 2.77 -15.31 11.28
N PRO A 263 1.69 -15.12 12.05
CA PRO A 263 1.79 -14.82 13.48
C PRO A 263 2.45 -15.92 14.31
N ASP A 264 2.41 -17.17 13.81
CA ASP A 264 2.97 -18.37 14.47
C ASP A 264 4.46 -18.61 14.18
N GLY A 265 5.03 -17.92 13.17
CA GLY A 265 6.43 -18.08 12.78
C GLY A 265 6.64 -17.97 11.27
N TYR A 266 7.67 -18.64 10.74
CA TYR A 266 7.88 -18.72 9.30
C TYR A 266 8.15 -20.17 8.84
N VAL A 267 7.90 -20.40 7.55
CA VAL A 267 8.24 -21.63 6.85
C VAL A 267 9.39 -21.38 5.89
N TYR A 268 10.36 -22.28 5.88
CA TYR A 268 11.41 -22.37 4.87
C TYR A 268 11.18 -23.61 4.01
N ASP A 269 11.00 -23.39 2.71
CA ASP A 269 10.84 -24.45 1.70
C ASP A 269 12.04 -24.38 0.73
N PRO A 270 13.05 -25.23 0.88
CA PRO A 270 14.25 -25.20 0.05
C PRO A 270 13.95 -25.53 -1.43
N ASP A 271 12.90 -26.32 -1.70
CA ASP A 271 12.44 -26.60 -3.05
C ASP A 271 11.67 -25.44 -3.65
N GLY A 272 11.24 -24.51 -2.81
CA GLY A 272 10.47 -23.32 -3.14
C GLY A 272 8.96 -23.57 -3.22
N ILE A 273 8.24 -22.45 -3.02
CA ILE A 273 6.78 -22.40 -3.21
C ILE A 273 6.53 -22.15 -4.72
N ALA A 274 6.83 -23.18 -5.54
CA ALA A 274 6.98 -23.03 -6.99
C ALA A 274 6.03 -23.93 -7.81
N THR A 275 5.14 -24.69 -7.17
CA THR A 275 4.09 -25.46 -7.86
C THR A 275 2.74 -24.79 -7.72
N GLU A 276 1.86 -25.02 -8.69
CA GLU A 276 0.49 -24.51 -8.64
C GLU A 276 -0.24 -24.95 -7.37
N GLU A 277 -0.04 -26.21 -6.94
CA GLU A 277 -0.62 -26.73 -5.70
C GLU A 277 -0.15 -25.94 -4.47
N LYS A 278 1.17 -25.71 -4.33
CA LYS A 278 1.75 -24.95 -3.21
C LYS A 278 1.23 -23.52 -3.18
N VAL A 279 1.19 -22.85 -4.35
CA VAL A 279 0.69 -21.47 -4.48
C VAL A 279 -0.81 -21.38 -4.16
N ASN A 280 -1.62 -22.32 -4.66
CA ASN A 280 -3.06 -22.33 -4.38
C ASN A 280 -3.37 -22.64 -2.91
N TYR A 281 -2.54 -23.47 -2.26
CA TYR A 281 -2.71 -23.78 -0.83
C TYR A 281 -2.61 -22.54 0.07
N LEU A 282 -1.88 -21.51 -0.32
CA LEU A 282 -1.86 -20.24 0.43
C LEU A 282 -3.26 -19.61 0.51
N LEU A 283 -4.10 -19.76 -0.53
CA LEU A 283 -5.49 -19.30 -0.50
C LEU A 283 -6.35 -20.14 0.45
N GLU A 284 -6.15 -21.47 0.47
CA GLU A 284 -6.85 -22.37 1.37
C GLU A 284 -6.51 -22.04 2.84
N MET A 285 -5.23 -21.82 3.15
CA MET A 285 -4.78 -21.41 4.48
C MET A 285 -5.46 -20.13 4.93
N ARG A 286 -5.54 -19.12 4.05
CA ARG A 286 -6.23 -17.87 4.33
C ARG A 286 -7.73 -18.05 4.55
N ALA A 287 -8.38 -18.85 3.72
CA ALA A 287 -9.81 -19.16 3.84
C ALA A 287 -10.14 -19.89 5.15
N SER A 288 -9.18 -20.64 5.72
CA SER A 288 -9.34 -21.31 7.01
C SER A 288 -9.49 -20.36 8.20
N GLY A 289 -8.99 -19.12 8.09
CA GLY A 289 -9.00 -18.12 9.16
C GLY A 289 -8.15 -18.48 10.38
N ARG A 290 -7.28 -19.50 10.30
CA ARG A 290 -6.45 -19.94 11.43
C ARG A 290 -5.18 -19.14 11.61
N ASP A 291 -4.79 -18.36 10.59
CA ASP A 291 -3.56 -17.54 10.55
C ASP A 291 -2.28 -18.30 10.94
N ARG A 292 -2.15 -19.54 10.45
CA ARG A 292 -1.04 -20.46 10.77
C ARG A 292 -0.29 -20.89 9.52
N VAL A 293 1.01 -20.54 9.45
CA VAL A 293 1.87 -21.01 8.34
C VAL A 293 2.41 -22.41 8.59
N GLN A 294 2.38 -22.92 9.81
CA GLN A 294 2.71 -24.30 10.14
C GLN A 294 1.89 -25.31 9.31
N ASP A 295 0.64 -24.98 8.98
CA ASP A 295 -0.21 -25.83 8.15
C ASP A 295 0.40 -26.13 6.77
N TYR A 296 1.19 -25.20 6.22
CA TYR A 296 1.95 -25.41 4.99
C TYR A 296 3.09 -26.39 5.20
N ALA A 297 3.87 -26.21 6.27
CA ALA A 297 4.97 -27.10 6.60
C ALA A 297 4.49 -28.54 6.81
N ASP A 298 3.39 -28.71 7.54
CA ASP A 298 2.77 -30.01 7.80
C ASP A 298 2.32 -30.71 6.50
N LYS A 299 1.79 -29.93 5.54
CA LYS A 299 1.28 -30.50 4.27
C LYS A 299 2.40 -30.87 3.29
N PHE A 300 3.43 -30.02 3.17
CA PHE A 300 4.45 -30.16 2.13
C PHE A 300 5.81 -30.64 2.64
N GLY A 301 5.95 -30.91 3.94
CA GLY A 301 7.20 -31.35 4.55
C GLY A 301 8.30 -30.27 4.57
N ALA A 302 7.91 -29.01 4.61
CA ALA A 302 8.82 -27.88 4.70
C ALA A 302 9.25 -27.62 6.16
N GLU A 303 10.32 -26.85 6.37
CA GLU A 303 10.83 -26.52 7.69
C GLU A 303 10.00 -25.39 8.33
N PHE A 304 9.47 -25.62 9.55
CA PHE A 304 8.75 -24.61 10.32
C PHE A 304 9.62 -24.06 11.45
N HIS A 305 9.69 -22.74 11.58
CA HIS A 305 10.43 -22.01 12.61
C HIS A 305 9.45 -21.20 13.48
N PRO A 306 9.04 -21.73 14.64
CA PRO A 306 8.01 -21.10 15.46
C PRO A 306 8.48 -19.80 16.09
N GLY A 307 7.68 -18.75 16.00
CA GLY A 307 7.93 -17.45 16.62
C GLY A 307 9.06 -16.63 15.99
N GLU A 308 9.69 -17.14 14.93
CA GLU A 308 10.79 -16.46 14.24
C GLU A 308 10.33 -15.75 12.96
N LYS A 309 11.18 -14.83 12.45
CA LYS A 309 11.01 -14.14 11.18
C LYS A 309 12.02 -14.64 10.14
N PRO A 310 11.73 -14.60 8.83
CA PRO A 310 12.56 -15.24 7.79
C PRO A 310 13.85 -14.50 7.46
N TRP A 311 14.19 -13.41 8.13
CA TRP A 311 15.28 -12.51 7.75
C TRP A 311 16.70 -13.11 7.92
N GLY A 312 16.79 -14.28 8.56
CA GLY A 312 18.02 -15.09 8.62
C GLY A 312 18.22 -16.03 7.44
N VAL A 313 17.23 -16.19 6.57
CA VAL A 313 17.32 -17.06 5.39
C VAL A 313 18.09 -16.37 4.27
N LYS A 314 19.03 -17.12 3.65
CA LYS A 314 19.81 -16.63 2.51
C LYS A 314 18.94 -16.61 1.24
N GLY A 315 18.90 -15.46 0.57
CA GLY A 315 18.22 -15.29 -0.71
C GLY A 315 18.77 -14.08 -1.47
N ASP A 316 18.54 -14.06 -2.77
CA ASP A 316 18.98 -12.95 -3.64
C ASP A 316 18.16 -11.68 -3.39
N VAL A 317 16.85 -11.87 -3.12
CA VAL A 317 15.85 -10.81 -3.00
C VAL A 317 15.08 -10.95 -1.69
N ILE A 318 14.96 -9.87 -0.95
CA ILE A 318 14.17 -9.80 0.27
C ILE A 318 12.89 -9.02 0.00
N LEU A 319 11.74 -9.64 0.27
CA LEU A 319 10.40 -9.08 0.03
C LEU A 319 9.58 -9.03 1.34
N PRO A 320 9.65 -7.97 2.13
CA PRO A 320 8.74 -7.79 3.26
C PRO A 320 7.32 -7.49 2.75
N CYS A 321 6.41 -8.48 2.91
CA CYS A 321 5.04 -8.45 2.40
C CYS A 321 3.96 -8.52 3.49
N ALA A 322 4.32 -8.52 4.78
CA ALA A 322 3.38 -8.75 5.87
C ALA A 322 2.87 -7.45 6.50
N THR A 323 3.66 -6.83 7.37
CA THR A 323 3.19 -5.74 8.22
C THR A 323 4.17 -4.58 8.29
N GLN A 324 3.66 -3.48 8.82
CA GLN A 324 4.42 -2.27 9.12
C GLN A 324 5.49 -2.54 10.19
N ASN A 325 6.69 -1.95 10.02
CA ASN A 325 7.82 -2.06 10.95
C ASN A 325 8.20 -3.52 11.31
N GLU A 326 8.05 -4.44 10.36
CA GLU A 326 8.41 -5.84 10.56
C GLU A 326 9.91 -6.13 10.48
N VAL A 327 10.68 -5.26 9.85
CA VAL A 327 12.14 -5.37 9.71
C VAL A 327 12.82 -4.35 10.61
N THR A 328 13.51 -4.84 11.64
CA THR A 328 14.28 -4.04 12.59
C THR A 328 15.74 -3.89 12.14
N LEU A 329 16.52 -3.02 12.80
CA LEU A 329 17.94 -2.87 12.51
C LEU A 329 18.72 -4.20 12.64
N GLU A 330 18.39 -5.02 13.64
CA GLU A 330 19.03 -6.34 13.80
C GLU A 330 18.67 -7.31 12.67
N ASP A 331 17.45 -7.24 12.16
CA ASP A 331 17.03 -8.01 10.99
C ASP A 331 17.76 -7.51 9.71
N ALA A 332 17.89 -6.20 9.56
CA ALA A 332 18.62 -5.59 8.44
C ALA A 332 20.10 -6.02 8.41
N LYS A 333 20.76 -6.09 9.57
CA LYS A 333 22.13 -6.62 9.68
C LYS A 333 22.24 -8.08 9.23
N LYS A 334 21.26 -8.93 9.60
CA LYS A 334 21.22 -10.33 9.14
C LYS A 334 21.05 -10.43 7.62
N ILE A 335 20.13 -9.63 7.04
CA ILE A 335 19.88 -9.55 5.61
C ILE A 335 21.17 -9.22 4.84
N VAL A 336 21.90 -8.19 5.29
CA VAL A 336 23.16 -7.78 4.67
C VAL A 336 24.24 -8.85 4.83
N ALA A 337 24.38 -9.42 6.02
CA ALA A 337 25.35 -10.48 6.32
C ALA A 337 25.12 -11.73 5.46
N ASN A 338 23.86 -12.02 5.08
CA ASN A 338 23.51 -13.13 4.19
C ASN A 338 23.74 -12.84 2.69
N GLY A 339 24.19 -11.63 2.36
CA GLY A 339 24.59 -11.26 1.00
C GLY A 339 23.42 -11.02 0.04
N ALA A 340 22.25 -10.60 0.54
CA ALA A 340 21.13 -10.17 -0.30
C ALA A 340 21.57 -9.00 -1.21
N LYS A 341 21.14 -9.03 -2.47
CA LYS A 341 21.45 -7.99 -3.45
C LYS A 341 20.30 -6.98 -3.64
N TYR A 342 19.08 -7.40 -3.33
CA TYR A 342 17.89 -6.61 -3.57
C TYR A 342 17.01 -6.64 -2.33
N TYR A 343 16.67 -5.48 -1.81
CA TYR A 343 15.71 -5.27 -0.74
C TYR A 343 14.52 -4.48 -1.29
N ILE A 344 13.40 -5.15 -1.46
CA ILE A 344 12.23 -4.62 -2.18
C ILE A 344 11.06 -4.53 -1.21
N GLU A 345 10.76 -3.35 -0.71
CA GLU A 345 9.66 -3.13 0.22
C GLU A 345 8.31 -3.31 -0.46
N VAL A 346 7.48 -4.23 0.03
CA VAL A 346 6.15 -4.49 -0.55
C VAL A 346 5.01 -4.07 0.38
N SER A 347 5.06 -4.40 1.67
CA SER A 347 4.09 -3.86 2.62
C SER A 347 4.32 -2.37 2.88
N ASN A 348 3.32 -1.65 3.40
CA ASN A 348 3.50 -0.23 3.69
C ASN A 348 4.46 -0.05 4.88
N MET A 349 5.55 0.71 4.67
CA MET A 349 6.55 1.04 5.68
C MET A 349 7.00 -0.20 6.50
N PRO A 350 7.51 -1.27 5.84
CA PRO A 350 7.86 -2.52 6.54
C PRO A 350 9.10 -2.41 7.40
N THR A 351 9.92 -1.40 7.14
CA THR A 351 11.26 -1.23 7.70
C THR A 351 11.27 -0.06 8.69
N THR A 352 11.90 -0.25 9.86
CA THR A 352 12.11 0.85 10.79
C THR A 352 13.10 1.88 10.20
N ALA A 353 13.01 3.15 10.61
CA ALA A 353 13.81 4.22 10.00
C ALA A 353 15.33 3.98 10.12
N ASP A 354 15.79 3.49 11.25
CA ASP A 354 17.18 3.13 11.50
C ASP A 354 17.64 1.94 10.63
N ALA A 355 16.77 0.95 10.45
CA ALA A 355 17.02 -0.18 9.56
C ALA A 355 17.09 0.24 8.10
N LEU A 356 16.16 1.09 7.63
CA LEU A 356 16.15 1.59 6.27
C LEU A 356 17.42 2.40 5.95
N ASN A 357 17.82 3.30 6.84
CA ASN A 357 19.06 4.06 6.69
C ASN A 357 20.27 3.12 6.60
N TYR A 358 20.34 2.12 7.48
CA TYR A 358 21.43 1.13 7.45
C TYR A 358 21.46 0.34 6.13
N LEU A 359 20.30 -0.08 5.59
CA LEU A 359 20.22 -0.80 4.31
C LEU A 359 20.63 0.10 3.14
N MET A 360 20.21 1.36 3.15
CA MET A 360 20.54 2.32 2.08
C MET A 360 22.04 2.69 2.04
N ASP A 361 22.73 2.59 3.15
CA ASP A 361 24.18 2.83 3.22
C ASP A 361 25.02 1.66 2.65
N GLN A 362 24.39 0.51 2.33
CA GLN A 362 25.09 -0.65 1.76
C GLN A 362 25.30 -0.49 0.26
N LYS A 363 26.56 -0.47 -0.17
CA LYS A 363 26.92 -0.24 -1.61
C LYS A 363 26.45 -1.32 -2.56
N ASP A 364 26.36 -2.56 -2.09
CA ASP A 364 26.05 -3.74 -2.91
C ASP A 364 24.58 -4.17 -2.79
N LEU A 365 23.73 -3.37 -2.12
CA LEU A 365 22.33 -3.64 -1.93
C LEU A 365 21.47 -2.57 -2.60
N ILE A 366 20.58 -2.99 -3.46
CA ILE A 366 19.58 -2.11 -4.08
C ILE A 366 18.33 -2.11 -3.18
N VAL A 367 17.93 -0.91 -2.75
CA VAL A 367 16.72 -0.71 -1.94
C VAL A 367 15.63 -0.06 -2.79
N ALA A 368 14.44 -0.67 -2.85
CA ALA A 368 13.27 -0.11 -3.54
C ALA A 368 12.13 0.19 -2.56
N PRO A 369 11.54 1.40 -2.61
CA PRO A 369 10.62 1.89 -1.61
C PRO A 369 9.20 1.34 -1.77
N SER A 370 8.52 1.11 -0.67
CA SER A 370 7.17 0.54 -0.62
C SER A 370 6.15 1.31 -1.45
N LYS A 371 6.16 2.64 -1.42
CA LYS A 371 5.18 3.48 -2.13
C LYS A 371 5.21 3.31 -3.66
N ALA A 372 6.37 3.01 -4.23
CA ALA A 372 6.52 2.72 -5.65
C ALA A 372 6.21 1.24 -5.94
N VAL A 373 6.81 0.34 -5.16
CA VAL A 373 6.72 -1.12 -5.34
C VAL A 373 5.28 -1.63 -5.19
N ASN A 374 4.56 -1.19 -4.18
CA ASN A 374 3.20 -1.68 -3.90
C ASN A 374 2.07 -0.87 -4.57
N ALA A 375 2.40 0.04 -5.46
CA ALA A 375 1.43 0.86 -6.19
C ALA A 375 0.50 0.05 -7.11
N GLY A 376 0.83 -1.21 -7.40
CA GLY A 376 0.01 -2.09 -8.25
C GLY A 376 -1.43 -2.22 -7.78
N GLY A 377 -1.66 -2.34 -6.48
CA GLY A 377 -3.01 -2.44 -5.91
C GLY A 377 -3.88 -1.20 -6.18
N VAL A 378 -3.34 -0.01 -5.96
CA VAL A 378 -4.06 1.23 -6.24
C VAL A 378 -4.14 1.52 -7.74
N CYS A 379 -3.15 1.10 -8.52
CA CYS A 379 -3.21 1.18 -9.97
C CYS A 379 -4.42 0.41 -10.51
N VAL A 380 -4.59 -0.88 -10.14
CA VAL A 380 -5.76 -1.66 -10.57
C VAL A 380 -7.07 -1.09 -10.00
N SER A 381 -7.05 -0.47 -8.83
CA SER A 381 -8.22 0.28 -8.34
C SER A 381 -8.57 1.46 -9.25
N GLY A 382 -7.60 2.21 -9.74
CA GLY A 382 -7.81 3.27 -10.74
C GLY A 382 -8.29 2.74 -12.09
N LEU A 383 -7.78 1.56 -12.51
CA LEU A 383 -8.30 0.86 -13.70
C LEU A 383 -9.75 0.39 -13.51
N GLU A 384 -10.14 -0.03 -12.29
CA GLU A 384 -11.53 -0.33 -11.95
C GLU A 384 -12.41 0.92 -12.07
N MET A 385 -11.94 2.09 -11.57
CA MET A 385 -12.65 3.37 -11.77
C MET A 385 -12.86 3.66 -13.26
N SER A 386 -11.82 3.47 -14.09
CA SER A 386 -11.91 3.68 -15.54
C SER A 386 -12.92 2.73 -16.19
N GLN A 387 -12.94 1.46 -15.82
CA GLN A 387 -13.93 0.49 -16.30
C GLN A 387 -15.34 0.89 -15.88
N ASN A 388 -15.52 1.34 -14.63
CA ASN A 388 -16.82 1.78 -14.11
C ASN A 388 -17.34 3.04 -14.84
N SER A 389 -16.46 4.00 -15.11
CA SER A 389 -16.80 5.22 -15.86
C SER A 389 -17.25 4.90 -17.29
N GLN A 390 -16.62 3.93 -17.95
CA GLN A 390 -16.98 3.47 -19.29
C GLN A 390 -18.17 2.50 -19.29
N ARG A 391 -18.58 1.98 -18.13
CA ARG A 391 -19.55 0.88 -17.96
C ARG A 391 -19.14 -0.39 -18.71
N LEU A 392 -17.84 -0.69 -18.72
CA LEU A 392 -17.25 -1.84 -19.38
C LEU A 392 -16.45 -2.69 -18.37
N SER A 393 -16.34 -3.97 -18.66
CA SER A 393 -15.40 -4.88 -17.99
C SER A 393 -14.27 -5.25 -18.94
N TRP A 394 -13.03 -5.24 -18.44
CA TRP A 394 -11.87 -5.65 -19.23
C TRP A 394 -11.46 -7.07 -18.87
N THR A 395 -10.80 -7.76 -19.81
CA THR A 395 -10.23 -9.09 -19.56
C THR A 395 -9.06 -9.03 -18.59
N ALA A 396 -8.71 -10.16 -17.99
CA ALA A 396 -7.58 -10.26 -17.07
C ALA A 396 -6.26 -9.86 -17.75
N GLU A 397 -6.06 -10.28 -19.00
CA GLU A 397 -4.86 -9.97 -19.79
C GLU A 397 -4.73 -8.46 -20.03
N LYS A 398 -5.86 -7.79 -20.34
CA LYS A 398 -5.86 -6.33 -20.54
C LYS A 398 -5.55 -5.57 -19.26
N VAL A 399 -6.10 -5.99 -18.13
CA VAL A 399 -5.82 -5.38 -16.84
C VAL A 399 -4.35 -5.64 -16.42
N ASP A 400 -3.86 -6.88 -16.56
CA ASP A 400 -2.48 -7.25 -16.22
C ASP A 400 -1.46 -6.50 -17.10
N ALA A 401 -1.70 -6.38 -18.42
CA ALA A 401 -0.85 -5.60 -19.31
C ALA A 401 -0.77 -4.12 -18.92
N LYS A 402 -1.90 -3.51 -18.53
CA LYS A 402 -1.93 -2.12 -18.05
C LYS A 402 -1.24 -1.96 -16.70
N LEU A 403 -1.39 -2.93 -15.79
CA LEU A 403 -0.67 -2.97 -14.53
C LEU A 403 0.85 -3.05 -14.78
N HIS A 404 1.29 -3.97 -15.63
CA HIS A 404 2.71 -4.12 -15.98
C HIS A 404 3.28 -2.81 -16.54
N GLN A 405 2.59 -2.19 -17.51
CA GLN A 405 3.02 -0.91 -18.09
C GLN A 405 3.11 0.20 -17.04
N ALA A 406 2.16 0.25 -16.11
CA ALA A 406 2.21 1.23 -15.03
C ALA A 406 3.44 1.05 -14.12
N MET A 407 3.80 -0.19 -13.78
CA MET A 407 4.97 -0.47 -12.94
C MET A 407 6.29 -0.12 -13.65
N ILE A 408 6.38 -0.32 -14.97
CA ILE A 408 7.51 0.15 -15.80
C ILE A 408 7.63 1.68 -15.71
N ILE A 409 6.51 2.39 -15.85
CA ILE A 409 6.48 3.85 -15.80
C ILE A 409 6.87 4.38 -14.41
N ILE A 410 6.37 3.75 -13.35
CA ILE A 410 6.70 4.12 -11.97
C ILE A 410 8.20 3.98 -11.71
N HIS A 411 8.80 2.86 -12.11
CA HIS A 411 10.24 2.66 -11.97
C HIS A 411 11.01 3.71 -12.76
N LYS A 412 10.66 3.90 -14.04
CA LYS A 412 11.30 4.87 -14.94
C LYS A 412 11.27 6.29 -14.34
N HIS A 413 10.10 6.77 -13.89
CA HIS A 413 9.99 8.11 -13.31
C HIS A 413 10.78 8.24 -12.00
N SER A 414 10.85 7.18 -11.19
CA SER A 414 11.67 7.20 -9.97
C SER A 414 13.17 7.32 -10.31
N VAL A 415 13.65 6.60 -11.32
CA VAL A 415 15.04 6.69 -11.79
C VAL A 415 15.33 8.08 -12.36
N GLU A 416 14.51 8.55 -13.31
CA GLU A 416 14.69 9.86 -13.96
C GLU A 416 14.69 11.02 -12.96
N ALA A 417 13.83 10.95 -11.93
CA ALA A 417 13.79 11.96 -10.87
C ALA A 417 15.07 11.93 -10.04
N ALA A 418 15.55 10.77 -9.62
CA ALA A 418 16.79 10.65 -8.86
C ALA A 418 18.00 11.15 -9.65
N GLU A 419 18.11 10.76 -10.92
CA GLU A 419 19.21 11.17 -11.81
C GLU A 419 19.19 12.68 -12.07
N ARG A 420 18.02 13.29 -12.32
CA ARG A 420 17.85 14.73 -12.54
C ARG A 420 18.45 15.58 -11.42
N TYR A 421 18.34 15.09 -10.19
CA TYR A 421 18.85 15.78 -8.99
C TYR A 421 20.21 15.25 -8.51
N GLY A 422 20.91 14.46 -9.35
CA GLY A 422 22.26 13.96 -9.06
C GLY A 422 22.35 12.93 -7.94
N LEU A 423 21.25 12.22 -7.66
CA LEU A 423 21.17 11.21 -6.59
C LEU A 423 21.48 9.78 -7.07
N GLY A 424 21.90 9.62 -8.35
CA GLY A 424 22.18 8.32 -8.95
C GLY A 424 20.97 7.39 -8.92
N TYR A 425 21.20 6.09 -8.74
CA TYR A 425 20.13 5.08 -8.69
C TYR A 425 19.50 4.97 -7.29
N ASN A 426 19.08 6.09 -6.71
CA ASN A 426 18.38 6.14 -5.43
C ASN A 426 16.87 6.11 -5.64
N LEU A 427 16.29 4.89 -5.65
CA LEU A 427 14.86 4.68 -5.92
C LEU A 427 13.96 5.25 -4.81
N VAL A 428 14.45 5.33 -3.56
CA VAL A 428 13.70 5.88 -2.43
C VAL A 428 13.51 7.39 -2.63
N ALA A 429 14.59 8.13 -2.84
CA ALA A 429 14.54 9.56 -3.11
C ALA A 429 13.79 9.84 -4.42
N GLY A 430 14.07 9.06 -5.48
CA GLY A 430 13.45 9.24 -6.78
C GLY A 430 11.94 9.07 -6.75
N ALA A 431 11.41 8.07 -6.03
CA ALA A 431 9.97 7.89 -5.88
C ALA A 431 9.32 9.03 -5.07
N ASN A 432 9.98 9.51 -4.01
CA ASN A 432 9.50 10.65 -3.24
C ASN A 432 9.44 11.92 -4.11
N ILE A 433 10.51 12.20 -4.86
CA ILE A 433 10.60 13.36 -5.75
C ILE A 433 9.57 13.29 -6.88
N ALA A 434 9.51 12.19 -7.62
CA ALA A 434 8.56 12.03 -8.72
C ALA A 434 7.10 12.14 -8.27
N GLY A 435 6.78 11.56 -7.11
CA GLY A 435 5.45 11.69 -6.51
C GLY A 435 5.13 13.12 -6.08
N PHE A 436 6.11 13.81 -5.49
CA PHE A 436 5.99 15.19 -5.03
C PHE A 436 5.79 16.17 -6.19
N GLU A 437 6.70 16.22 -7.16
CA GLU A 437 6.70 17.20 -8.25
C GLU A 437 5.34 17.27 -8.95
N LYS A 438 4.76 16.12 -9.31
CA LYS A 438 3.47 16.09 -9.99
C LYS A 438 2.33 16.71 -9.17
N VAL A 439 2.32 16.51 -7.85
CA VAL A 439 1.31 17.09 -6.96
C VAL A 439 1.59 18.57 -6.75
N ALA A 440 2.85 18.94 -6.54
CA ALA A 440 3.27 20.34 -6.35
C ALA A 440 2.96 21.21 -7.56
N ASP A 441 3.27 20.74 -8.77
CA ASP A 441 2.97 21.44 -10.02
C ASP A 441 1.46 21.65 -10.21
N ALA A 442 0.66 20.62 -9.88
CA ALA A 442 -0.80 20.74 -9.95
C ALA A 442 -1.33 21.75 -8.91
N MET A 443 -0.77 21.78 -7.69
CA MET A 443 -1.13 22.74 -6.65
C MET A 443 -0.75 24.16 -7.05
N LEU A 444 0.43 24.37 -7.68
CA LEU A 444 0.82 25.67 -8.23
C LEU A 444 -0.15 26.14 -9.32
N ALA A 445 -0.41 25.29 -10.30
CA ALA A 445 -1.26 25.60 -11.45
C ALA A 445 -2.70 25.95 -11.06
N GLN A 446 -3.23 25.33 -10.00
CA GLN A 446 -4.59 25.54 -9.52
C GLN A 446 -4.70 26.71 -8.52
N GLY A 447 -3.59 27.19 -7.99
CA GLY A 447 -3.56 28.28 -7.04
C GLY A 447 -4.02 27.89 -5.63
N ILE A 448 -4.57 28.88 -4.90
CA ILE A 448 -5.11 28.68 -3.53
C ILE A 448 -6.64 28.60 -3.62
N TYR A 449 -7.25 27.51 -3.19
CA TYR A 449 -8.69 27.24 -3.23
C TYR A 449 -9.20 26.69 -1.89
#